data_5d00d0335575bcb57c6f2ca7a7764d04
#
_entry.id   5d00d0335575bcb57c6f2ca7a7764d04
#
_cell.length_a   1.000
_cell.length_b   1.000
_cell.length_c   1.000
_cell.angle_alpha   90.00
_cell.angle_beta   90.00
_cell.angle_gamma   90.00
#
_symmetry.space_group_name_H-M   'P 1'
#
loop_
_entity.id
_entity.type
_entity.pdbx_description
1 polymer ?
#
loop_
_entity_poly.entity_id
_entity_poly.type
_entity_poly.pdbx_seq_one_letter_code
_entity_poly.pdbx_strand_id
1 'polypeptide(L)'
;HTNYDTRIVDFKVSNRDLRSFRECPILKESITYAKTIRLNYNQSMFTIEFAALNFYNQNRVSYRYILEGYEKEWHYNGKNRIASYTNVPPGDYTFRVETMDEANPELVSNCTLAVTILPPWWLSWWATLIYVILGLAALYFSLRLAFFMIKMKNDIYIEQKVSEMKIKFFTNISHELRTPLTLIKGPIQELREREKLSPKGLQYVDLMEKNTNQML
;
A
#
# COMPACT_ATOMS: atom_id res chain seq x y z
N HIS A 1 -62.31 -12.07 8.33
CA HIS A 1 -60.83 -12.07 8.45
C HIS A 1 -60.26 -11.09 7.44
N THR A 2 -59.99 -9.86 7.86
CA THR A 2 -59.27 -8.88 7.05
C THR A 2 -57.81 -9.28 7.12
N ASN A 3 -57.35 -9.99 6.10
CA ASN A 3 -55.96 -10.37 5.98
C ASN A 3 -55.20 -9.22 5.27
N TYR A 4 -54.34 -8.51 5.98
CA TYR A 4 -53.44 -7.53 5.37
C TYR A 4 -52.31 -8.26 4.66
N ASP A 5 -52.03 -7.92 3.40
CA ASP A 5 -50.87 -8.44 2.67
C ASP A 5 -49.89 -7.27 2.52
N THR A 6 -48.86 -7.27 3.37
CA THR A 6 -47.83 -6.22 3.33
C THR A 6 -46.81 -6.60 2.27
N ARG A 7 -46.58 -5.65 1.35
CA ARG A 7 -45.61 -5.86 0.24
C ARG A 7 -44.71 -4.65 0.04
N ILE A 8 -43.52 -4.92 -0.45
CA ILE A 8 -42.61 -3.91 -0.94
C ILE A 8 -43.09 -3.53 -2.33
N VAL A 9 -43.35 -2.23 -2.50
CA VAL A 9 -43.92 -1.68 -3.73
C VAL A 9 -42.87 -1.14 -4.63
N ASP A 10 -41.83 -0.48 -4.06
CA ASP A 10 -40.75 0.13 -4.81
C ASP A 10 -39.46 0.17 -4.02
N PHE A 11 -38.34 0.21 -4.76
CA PHE A 11 -37.01 0.35 -4.22
C PHE A 11 -36.23 1.35 -5.05
N LYS A 12 -35.73 2.42 -4.43
CA LYS A 12 -34.99 3.50 -5.09
C LYS A 12 -33.57 3.54 -4.57
N VAL A 13 -32.60 3.64 -5.48
CA VAL A 13 -31.20 3.83 -5.14
C VAL A 13 -30.77 5.22 -5.52
N SER A 14 -30.17 5.95 -4.59
CA SER A 14 -29.75 7.35 -4.80
C SER A 14 -30.86 8.23 -5.39
N ASN A 15 -32.09 8.06 -4.91
CA ASN A 15 -33.29 8.75 -5.37
C ASN A 15 -33.70 8.48 -6.84
N ARG A 16 -33.17 7.42 -7.46
CA ARG A 16 -33.53 6.96 -8.81
C ARG A 16 -34.32 5.65 -8.70
N ASP A 17 -35.42 5.59 -9.43
CA ASP A 17 -36.29 4.42 -9.51
C ASP A 17 -35.58 3.26 -10.19
N LEU A 18 -35.50 2.08 -9.57
CA LEU A 18 -34.93 0.88 -10.21
C LEU A 18 -35.73 0.42 -11.41
N ARG A 19 -36.99 0.77 -11.52
CA ARG A 19 -37.83 0.49 -12.68
C ARG A 19 -37.33 1.19 -13.96
N SER A 20 -36.59 2.28 -13.84
CA SER A 20 -36.04 3.00 -14.99
C SER A 20 -34.77 2.39 -15.56
N PHE A 21 -34.14 1.43 -14.88
CA PHE A 21 -32.99 0.72 -15.35
C PHE A 21 -33.42 -0.56 -16.11
N ARG A 22 -33.57 -0.44 -17.43
CA ARG A 22 -33.87 -1.59 -18.32
C ARG A 22 -32.86 -2.73 -18.28
N GLU A 23 -31.71 -2.53 -17.65
CA GLU A 23 -30.62 -3.51 -17.52
C GLU A 23 -30.01 -3.47 -16.10
N CYS A 24 -30.86 -3.63 -15.06
CA CYS A 24 -30.33 -3.73 -13.72
C CYS A 24 -29.96 -5.18 -13.37
N PRO A 25 -28.68 -5.51 -13.20
CA PRO A 25 -28.27 -6.82 -12.67
C PRO A 25 -28.68 -7.00 -11.21
N ILE A 26 -29.29 -5.96 -10.61
CA ILE A 26 -29.70 -5.90 -9.21
C ILE A 26 -30.99 -6.68 -8.94
N LEU A 27 -31.88 -6.76 -9.93
CA LEU A 27 -33.18 -7.45 -9.81
C LEU A 27 -33.34 -8.46 -10.95
N LYS A 28 -33.38 -9.74 -10.58
CA LYS A 28 -33.74 -10.82 -11.52
C LYS A 28 -35.25 -10.96 -11.68
N GLU A 29 -36.05 -10.37 -10.79
CA GLU A 29 -37.50 -10.49 -10.73
C GLU A 29 -38.14 -9.13 -10.38
N SER A 30 -39.47 -9.00 -10.57
CA SER A 30 -40.21 -7.81 -10.14
C SER A 30 -40.03 -7.58 -8.64
N ILE A 31 -39.81 -6.32 -8.23
CA ILE A 31 -39.57 -5.90 -6.81
C ILE A 31 -40.57 -6.51 -5.85
N THR A 32 -41.83 -6.64 -6.28
CA THR A 32 -42.90 -7.20 -5.48
C THR A 32 -42.71 -8.66 -5.07
N TYR A 33 -41.87 -9.40 -5.80
CA TYR A 33 -41.56 -10.81 -5.55
C TYR A 33 -40.07 -11.06 -5.23
N ALA A 34 -39.23 -10.03 -5.31
CA ALA A 34 -37.82 -10.14 -5.01
C ALA A 34 -37.62 -10.36 -3.50
N LYS A 35 -36.97 -11.46 -3.14
CA LYS A 35 -36.58 -11.78 -1.76
C LYS A 35 -35.22 -11.22 -1.38
N THR A 36 -34.38 -10.86 -2.35
CA THR A 36 -33.01 -10.42 -2.14
C THR A 36 -32.63 -9.34 -3.13
N ILE A 37 -32.04 -8.26 -2.63
CA ILE A 37 -31.46 -7.17 -3.42
C ILE A 37 -29.96 -7.11 -3.13
N ARG A 38 -29.15 -6.99 -4.17
CA ARG A 38 -27.70 -6.80 -4.06
C ARG A 38 -27.31 -5.42 -4.54
N LEU A 39 -26.67 -4.65 -3.66
CA LEU A 39 -26.18 -3.30 -3.93
C LEU A 39 -24.66 -3.28 -3.97
N ASN A 40 -24.10 -2.42 -4.80
CA ASN A 40 -22.67 -2.13 -4.79
C ASN A 40 -22.32 -1.16 -3.66
N TYR A 41 -21.06 -1.12 -3.23
CA TYR A 41 -20.58 -0.23 -2.16
C TYR A 41 -20.91 1.25 -2.37
N ASN A 42 -21.01 1.71 -3.62
CA ASN A 42 -21.37 3.10 -3.97
C ASN A 42 -22.89 3.36 -3.96
N GLN A 43 -23.69 2.34 -3.69
CA GLN A 43 -25.15 2.39 -3.62
C GLN A 43 -25.63 2.29 -2.17
N SER A 44 -24.91 2.91 -1.24
CA SER A 44 -25.19 2.89 0.20
C SER A 44 -26.38 3.77 0.63
N MET A 45 -27.00 4.49 -0.31
CA MET A 45 -28.21 5.28 -0.09
C MET A 45 -29.37 4.67 -0.87
N PHE A 46 -30.39 4.21 -0.14
CA PHE A 46 -31.56 3.60 -0.75
C PHE A 46 -32.83 3.89 0.02
N THR A 47 -33.95 3.82 -0.68
CA THR A 47 -35.28 4.07 -0.14
C THR A 47 -36.18 2.90 -0.49
N ILE A 48 -36.92 2.39 0.49
CA ILE A 48 -37.83 1.28 0.36
C ILE A 48 -39.25 1.83 0.52
N GLU A 49 -40.11 1.62 -0.47
CA GLU A 49 -41.52 1.91 -0.39
C GLU A 49 -42.30 0.62 -0.16
N PHE A 50 -43.16 0.62 0.82
CA PHE A 50 -43.98 -0.52 1.20
C PHE A 50 -45.45 -0.11 1.37
N ALA A 51 -46.34 -1.04 1.15
CA ALA A 51 -47.77 -0.82 1.35
C ALA A 51 -48.49 -2.10 1.81
N ALA A 52 -49.48 -1.93 2.63
CA ALA A 52 -50.45 -2.98 2.90
C ALA A 52 -51.54 -2.96 1.83
N LEU A 53 -51.68 -4.08 1.13
CA LEU A 53 -52.72 -4.27 0.14
C LEU A 53 -54.02 -4.59 0.86
N ASN A 54 -54.80 -3.56 1.22
CA ASN A 54 -56.15 -3.73 1.74
C ASN A 54 -57.03 -2.65 1.15
N PHE A 55 -58.12 -3.07 0.53
CA PHE A 55 -59.03 -2.17 -0.17
C PHE A 55 -60.05 -1.47 0.78
N TYR A 56 -60.19 -1.95 2.05
CA TYR A 56 -61.30 -1.49 2.89
C TYR A 56 -60.99 -0.37 3.89
N ASN A 57 -59.76 -0.24 4.41
CA ASN A 57 -59.48 0.75 5.48
C ASN A 57 -58.03 1.23 5.50
N GLN A 58 -57.55 1.92 4.46
CA GLN A 58 -56.18 2.45 4.39
C GLN A 58 -55.84 3.49 5.48
N ASN A 59 -56.83 4.13 6.08
CA ASN A 59 -56.65 5.19 7.08
C ASN A 59 -56.38 4.70 8.50
N ARG A 60 -56.47 3.38 8.78
CA ARG A 60 -56.30 2.78 10.12
C ARG A 60 -55.03 1.94 10.23
N VAL A 61 -54.17 2.02 9.26
CA VAL A 61 -52.97 1.18 9.17
C VAL A 61 -51.74 2.00 9.59
N SER A 62 -51.01 1.50 10.54
CA SER A 62 -49.72 2.01 10.96
C SER A 62 -48.60 1.02 10.62
N TYR A 63 -47.42 1.53 10.38
CA TYR A 63 -46.24 0.76 9.97
C TYR A 63 -45.14 0.93 10.97
N ARG A 64 -44.40 -0.17 11.21
CA ARG A 64 -43.08 -0.13 11.81
C ARG A 64 -42.10 -0.93 10.97
N TYR A 65 -40.85 -0.52 10.95
CA TYR A 65 -39.84 -1.22 10.22
C TYR A 65 -38.52 -1.25 10.97
N ILE A 66 -37.66 -2.15 10.57
CA ILE A 66 -36.30 -2.30 11.07
C ILE A 66 -35.40 -2.85 9.97
N LEU A 67 -34.14 -2.37 9.89
CA LEU A 67 -33.09 -2.98 9.11
C LEU A 67 -32.21 -3.80 10.06
N GLU A 68 -32.54 -5.08 10.21
CA GLU A 68 -31.81 -6.02 11.07
C GLU A 68 -30.36 -6.14 10.60
N GLY A 69 -29.41 -6.08 11.52
CA GLY A 69 -27.97 -6.02 11.24
C GLY A 69 -27.40 -4.60 11.21
N TYR A 70 -28.25 -3.59 11.00
CA TYR A 70 -27.86 -2.18 11.04
C TYR A 70 -28.47 -1.46 12.25
N GLU A 71 -29.77 -1.66 12.49
CA GLU A 71 -30.54 -1.05 13.58
C GLU A 71 -30.79 -2.05 14.67
N LYS A 72 -30.98 -1.54 15.92
CA LYS A 72 -31.25 -2.34 17.10
C LYS A 72 -32.72 -2.20 17.53
N GLU A 73 -33.39 -1.16 17.10
CA GLU A 73 -34.73 -0.80 17.52
C GLU A 73 -35.67 -0.62 16.34
N TRP A 74 -36.95 -0.85 16.55
CA TRP A 74 -37.98 -0.66 15.56
C TRP A 74 -38.27 0.84 15.36
N HIS A 75 -38.35 1.26 14.12
CA HIS A 75 -38.83 2.58 13.75
C HIS A 75 -40.34 2.58 13.54
N TYR A 76 -41.05 3.34 14.35
CA TYR A 76 -42.47 3.55 14.18
C TYR A 76 -42.71 4.68 13.18
N ASN A 77 -43.27 4.34 12.04
CA ASN A 77 -43.42 5.25 10.89
C ASN A 77 -44.84 5.80 10.74
N GLY A 78 -45.75 5.40 11.62
CA GLY A 78 -47.17 5.78 11.54
C GLY A 78 -47.78 5.41 10.19
N LYS A 79 -48.34 6.37 9.48
CA LYS A 79 -48.95 6.16 8.14
C LYS A 79 -47.97 6.31 6.98
N ASN A 80 -46.72 6.72 7.25
CA ASN A 80 -45.73 6.87 6.20
C ASN A 80 -45.30 5.49 5.69
N ARG A 81 -45.16 5.38 4.36
CA ARG A 81 -44.87 4.13 3.63
C ARG A 81 -43.47 4.07 3.08
N ILE A 82 -42.58 4.94 3.58
CA ILE A 82 -41.23 5.10 3.05
C ILE A 82 -40.22 4.94 4.17
N ALA A 83 -39.25 4.06 3.96
CA ALA A 83 -38.04 3.94 4.77
C ALA A 83 -36.83 4.36 3.96
N SER A 84 -36.07 5.35 4.42
CA SER A 84 -34.90 5.86 3.74
C SER A 84 -33.65 5.61 4.58
N TYR A 85 -32.62 5.03 3.95
CA TYR A 85 -31.34 4.73 4.55
C TYR A 85 -30.23 5.47 3.82
N THR A 86 -29.28 5.98 4.58
CA THR A 86 -28.13 6.71 4.05
C THR A 86 -26.84 6.15 4.66
N ASN A 87 -25.83 5.96 3.81
CA ASN A 87 -24.49 5.54 4.24
C ASN A 87 -24.46 4.22 5.01
N VAL A 88 -25.25 3.24 4.57
CA VAL A 88 -25.24 1.90 5.14
C VAL A 88 -23.94 1.19 4.74
N PRO A 89 -23.14 0.67 5.70
CA PRO A 89 -21.88 0.01 5.39
C PRO A 89 -22.07 -1.30 4.60
N PRO A 90 -21.04 -1.83 3.95
CA PRO A 90 -21.08 -3.15 3.33
C PRO A 90 -21.43 -4.24 4.35
N GLY A 91 -22.34 -5.14 3.98
CA GLY A 91 -22.82 -6.21 4.83
C GLY A 91 -24.11 -6.84 4.34
N ASP A 92 -24.59 -7.83 5.07
CA ASP A 92 -25.86 -8.51 4.84
C ASP A 92 -26.89 -8.04 5.87
N TYR A 93 -27.99 -7.52 5.37
CA TYR A 93 -29.06 -6.94 6.17
C TYR A 93 -30.40 -7.56 5.80
N THR A 94 -31.34 -7.56 6.75
CA THR A 94 -32.72 -7.97 6.49
C THR A 94 -33.66 -6.83 6.84
N PHE A 95 -34.22 -6.20 5.82
CA PHE A 95 -35.30 -5.23 6.02
C PHE A 95 -36.57 -5.98 6.38
N ARG A 96 -37.18 -5.61 7.52
CA ARG A 96 -38.44 -6.14 7.97
C ARG A 96 -39.41 -4.98 8.18
N VAL A 97 -40.60 -5.08 7.61
CA VAL A 97 -41.70 -4.16 7.83
C VAL A 97 -42.90 -4.90 8.37
N GLU A 98 -43.52 -4.32 9.34
CA GLU A 98 -44.77 -4.82 9.95
C GLU A 98 -45.86 -3.78 9.84
N THR A 99 -47.03 -4.26 9.50
CA THR A 99 -48.25 -3.48 9.38
C THR A 99 -49.16 -3.83 10.57
N MET A 100 -49.63 -2.82 11.29
CA MET A 100 -50.49 -2.96 12.44
C MET A 100 -51.83 -2.23 12.17
N ASP A 101 -52.93 -2.83 12.55
CA ASP A 101 -54.24 -2.19 12.53
C ASP A 101 -54.44 -1.45 13.87
N GLU A 102 -54.77 -0.15 13.81
CA GLU A 102 -55.05 0.64 15.01
C GLU A 102 -56.28 0.13 15.79
N ALA A 103 -57.20 -0.57 15.11
CA ALA A 103 -58.42 -1.14 15.77
C ALA A 103 -58.16 -2.55 16.31
N ASN A 104 -57.24 -3.32 15.75
CA ASN A 104 -56.90 -4.68 16.16
C ASN A 104 -55.36 -4.87 16.13
N PRO A 105 -54.65 -4.49 17.18
CA PRO A 105 -53.18 -4.57 17.22
C PRO A 105 -52.58 -5.98 17.10
N GLU A 106 -53.40 -7.01 17.26
CA GLU A 106 -53.01 -8.42 17.09
C GLU A 106 -52.90 -8.84 15.61
N LEU A 107 -53.53 -8.08 14.70
CA LEU A 107 -53.48 -8.34 13.28
C LEU A 107 -52.19 -7.69 12.67
N VAL A 108 -51.11 -8.44 12.70
CA VAL A 108 -49.82 -8.01 12.19
C VAL A 108 -49.52 -8.79 10.92
N SER A 109 -49.29 -8.07 9.82
CA SER A 109 -48.73 -8.64 8.58
C SER A 109 -47.28 -8.17 8.46
N ASN A 110 -46.40 -9.08 8.09
CA ASN A 110 -44.99 -8.82 7.95
C ASN A 110 -44.49 -9.07 6.51
N CYS A 111 -43.51 -8.30 6.09
CA CYS A 111 -42.77 -8.53 4.86
C CYS A 111 -41.28 -8.39 5.15
N THR A 112 -40.47 -9.25 4.55
CA THR A 112 -39.02 -9.25 4.73
C THR A 112 -38.32 -9.17 3.37
N LEU A 113 -37.23 -8.40 3.32
CA LEU A 113 -36.37 -8.26 2.14
C LEU A 113 -34.92 -8.34 2.57
N ALA A 114 -34.17 -9.27 2.03
CA ALA A 114 -32.72 -9.34 2.23
C ALA A 114 -32.00 -8.29 1.36
N VAL A 115 -31.16 -7.50 1.98
CA VAL A 115 -30.37 -6.44 1.32
C VAL A 115 -28.89 -6.70 1.59
N THR A 116 -28.16 -7.05 0.55
CA THR A 116 -26.71 -7.29 0.59
C THR A 116 -25.98 -6.13 -0.05
N ILE A 117 -25.11 -5.46 0.70
CA ILE A 117 -24.24 -4.40 0.18
C ILE A 117 -22.83 -4.96 0.03
N LEU A 118 -22.36 -5.04 -1.22
CA LEU A 118 -21.06 -5.64 -1.53
C LEU A 118 -19.92 -4.72 -1.07
N PRO A 119 -18.85 -5.27 -0.51
CA PRO A 119 -17.67 -4.49 -0.16
C PRO A 119 -16.97 -3.97 -1.43
N PRO A 120 -16.22 -2.85 -1.34
CA PRO A 120 -15.43 -2.36 -2.45
C PRO A 120 -14.33 -3.37 -2.83
N TRP A 121 -14.01 -3.43 -4.11
CA TRP A 121 -13.07 -4.41 -4.69
C TRP A 121 -11.66 -4.35 -4.06
N TRP A 122 -11.23 -3.17 -3.58
CA TRP A 122 -9.92 -3.00 -2.92
C TRP A 122 -9.85 -3.55 -1.49
N LEU A 123 -10.99 -3.90 -0.88
CA LEU A 123 -11.09 -4.61 0.41
C LEU A 123 -11.28 -6.14 0.21
N SER A 124 -11.23 -6.61 -1.04
CA SER A 124 -11.33 -8.04 -1.32
C SER A 124 -10.08 -8.78 -0.81
N TRP A 125 -10.24 -10.05 -0.44
CA TRP A 125 -9.16 -10.89 0.10
C TRP A 125 -7.91 -10.94 -0.80
N TRP A 126 -8.07 -10.93 -2.10
CA TRP A 126 -6.95 -10.92 -3.04
C TRP A 126 -6.32 -9.54 -3.25
N ALA A 127 -7.04 -8.45 -3.01
CA ALA A 127 -6.45 -7.13 -2.95
C ALA A 127 -5.51 -6.99 -1.74
N THR A 128 -5.90 -7.52 -0.57
CA THR A 128 -5.02 -7.58 0.61
C THR A 128 -3.77 -8.42 0.35
N LEU A 129 -3.89 -9.52 -0.39
CA LEU A 129 -2.75 -10.35 -0.79
C LEU A 129 -1.77 -9.57 -1.70
N ILE A 130 -2.29 -8.82 -2.67
CA ILE A 130 -1.47 -7.93 -3.52
C ILE A 130 -0.73 -6.88 -2.69
N TYR A 131 -1.40 -6.25 -1.71
CA TYR A 131 -0.76 -5.26 -0.84
C TYR A 131 0.37 -5.87 -0.01
N VAL A 132 0.20 -7.08 0.52
CA VAL A 132 1.25 -7.81 1.25
C VAL A 132 2.44 -8.10 0.34
N ILE A 133 2.21 -8.59 -0.89
CA ILE A 133 3.28 -8.86 -1.85
C ILE A 133 4.05 -7.58 -2.20
N LEU A 134 3.34 -6.49 -2.47
CA LEU A 134 3.97 -5.19 -2.75
C LEU A 134 4.80 -4.67 -1.57
N GLY A 135 4.29 -4.84 -0.34
CA GLY A 135 5.01 -4.48 0.88
C GLY A 135 6.32 -5.28 1.04
N LEU A 136 6.25 -6.61 0.83
CA LEU A 136 7.43 -7.48 0.88
C LEU A 136 8.44 -7.16 -0.21
N ALA A 137 7.97 -6.87 -1.43
CA ALA A 137 8.83 -6.46 -2.54
C ALA A 137 9.54 -5.14 -2.26
N ALA A 138 8.83 -4.15 -1.72
CA ALA A 138 9.40 -2.87 -1.32
C ALA A 138 10.46 -3.03 -0.21
N LEU A 139 10.19 -3.87 0.78
CA LEU A 139 11.13 -4.20 1.85
C LEU A 139 12.39 -4.87 1.29
N TYR A 140 12.21 -5.88 0.42
CA TYR A 140 13.33 -6.57 -0.24
C TYR A 140 14.20 -5.59 -1.03
N PHE A 141 13.58 -4.72 -1.83
CA PHE A 141 14.31 -3.73 -2.63
C PHE A 141 15.06 -2.72 -1.75
N SER A 142 14.44 -2.25 -0.67
CA SER A 142 15.05 -1.38 0.33
C SER A 142 16.31 -2.01 0.97
N LEU A 143 16.21 -3.26 1.40
CA LEU A 143 17.35 -4.00 1.97
C LEU A 143 18.46 -4.17 0.93
N ARG A 144 18.13 -4.50 -0.29
CA ARG A 144 19.10 -4.66 -1.38
C ARG A 144 19.85 -3.36 -1.70
N LEU A 145 19.14 -2.22 -1.70
CA LEU A 145 19.76 -0.90 -1.85
C LEU A 145 20.70 -0.58 -0.69
N ALA A 146 20.30 -0.89 0.54
CA ALA A 146 21.14 -0.69 1.72
C ALA A 146 22.44 -1.52 1.64
N PHE A 147 22.33 -2.79 1.30
CA PHE A 147 23.49 -3.65 1.07
C PHE A 147 24.41 -3.14 -0.04
N PHE A 148 23.84 -2.69 -1.14
CA PHE A 148 24.62 -2.12 -2.24
C PHE A 148 25.39 -0.87 -1.82
N MET A 149 24.76 0.03 -1.08
CA MET A 149 25.42 1.24 -0.56
C MET A 149 26.54 0.92 0.45
N ILE A 150 26.33 -0.07 1.34
CA ILE A 150 27.36 -0.52 2.29
C ILE A 150 28.56 -1.10 1.53
N LYS A 151 28.30 -1.96 0.53
CA LYS A 151 29.36 -2.55 -0.27
C LYS A 151 30.17 -1.46 -1.02
N MET A 152 29.51 -0.53 -1.68
CA MET A 152 30.19 0.60 -2.34
C MET A 152 31.07 1.41 -1.39
N LYS A 153 30.59 1.72 -0.20
CA LYS A 153 31.39 2.44 0.81
C LYS A 153 32.62 1.65 1.23
N ASN A 154 32.49 0.33 1.43
CA ASN A 154 33.61 -0.53 1.79
C ASN A 154 34.64 -0.60 0.67
N ASP A 155 34.21 -0.73 -0.59
CA ASP A 155 35.13 -0.79 -1.75
C ASP A 155 35.94 0.52 -1.86
N ILE A 156 35.29 1.67 -1.75
CA ILE A 156 35.95 2.99 -1.75
C ILE A 156 36.93 3.13 -0.58
N TYR A 157 36.55 2.67 0.62
CA TYR A 157 37.40 2.73 1.79
C TYR A 157 38.66 1.86 1.63
N ILE A 158 38.53 0.65 1.07
CA ILE A 158 39.66 -0.25 0.80
C ILE A 158 40.59 0.38 -0.24
N GLU A 159 40.06 0.94 -1.33
CA GLU A 159 40.86 1.58 -2.38
C GLU A 159 41.65 2.78 -1.84
N GLN A 160 41.05 3.62 -1.01
CA GLN A 160 41.73 4.72 -0.33
C GLN A 160 42.85 4.22 0.59
N LYS A 161 42.60 3.21 1.41
CA LYS A 161 43.61 2.60 2.29
C LYS A 161 44.80 2.05 1.50
N VAL A 162 44.52 1.35 0.40
CA VAL A 162 45.59 0.81 -0.46
C VAL A 162 46.43 1.94 -1.09
N SER A 163 45.77 3.02 -1.54
CA SER A 163 46.44 4.19 -2.07
C SER A 163 47.34 4.88 -1.03
N GLU A 164 46.81 5.10 0.17
CA GLU A 164 47.61 5.67 1.28
C GLU A 164 48.82 4.78 1.65
N MET A 165 48.61 3.48 1.73
CA MET A 165 49.73 2.56 2.00
C MET A 165 50.82 2.60 0.92
N LYS A 166 50.44 2.69 -0.37
CA LYS A 166 51.38 2.82 -1.49
C LYS A 166 52.20 4.09 -1.35
N ILE A 167 51.56 5.24 -1.09
CA ILE A 167 52.25 6.52 -0.94
C ILE A 167 53.24 6.45 0.26
N LYS A 168 52.79 5.93 1.39
CA LYS A 168 53.62 5.81 2.58
C LYS A 168 54.79 4.87 2.36
N PHE A 169 54.56 3.77 1.66
CA PHE A 169 55.60 2.82 1.27
C PHE A 169 56.67 3.49 0.39
N PHE A 170 56.27 4.17 -0.68
CA PHE A 170 57.20 4.89 -1.55
C PHE A 170 57.96 6.00 -0.85
N THR A 171 57.29 6.74 0.03
CA THR A 171 57.93 7.80 0.83
C THR A 171 58.98 7.22 1.77
N ASN A 172 58.66 6.15 2.49
CA ASN A 172 59.62 5.50 3.39
C ASN A 172 60.82 4.93 2.64
N ILE A 173 60.60 4.19 1.53
CA ILE A 173 61.68 3.65 0.74
C ILE A 173 62.57 4.78 0.18
N SER A 174 61.97 5.87 -0.31
CA SER A 174 62.75 7.00 -0.80
C SER A 174 63.65 7.58 0.28
N HIS A 175 63.16 7.70 1.51
CA HIS A 175 63.98 8.14 2.63
C HIS A 175 65.06 7.12 3.03
N GLU A 176 64.73 5.83 3.08
CA GLU A 176 65.69 4.79 3.43
C GLU A 176 66.76 4.56 2.35
N LEU A 177 66.45 4.82 1.11
CA LEU A 177 67.41 4.77 0.00
C LEU A 177 68.29 6.02 -0.06
N ARG A 178 67.77 7.19 0.28
CA ARG A 178 68.54 8.44 0.23
C ARG A 178 69.76 8.42 1.16
N THR A 179 69.58 7.86 2.38
CA THR A 179 70.65 7.84 3.38
C THR A 179 71.88 7.04 2.90
N PRO A 180 71.79 5.77 2.43
CA PRO A 180 72.94 5.02 1.96
C PRO A 180 73.55 5.62 0.67
N LEU A 181 72.69 6.16 -0.22
CA LEU A 181 73.16 6.83 -1.43
C LEU A 181 73.98 8.08 -1.11
N THR A 182 73.58 8.87 -0.12
CA THR A 182 74.33 10.04 0.34
C THR A 182 75.66 9.64 0.99
N LEU A 183 75.66 8.52 1.74
CA LEU A 183 76.91 7.96 2.33
C LEU A 183 77.89 7.43 1.26
N ILE A 184 77.38 6.95 0.12
CA ILE A 184 78.20 6.48 -0.99
C ILE A 184 78.73 7.66 -1.83
N LYS A 185 77.92 8.71 -1.99
CA LYS A 185 78.29 9.92 -2.78
C LYS A 185 79.51 10.62 -2.23
N GLY A 186 79.62 10.73 -0.90
CA GLY A 186 80.78 11.38 -0.24
C GLY A 186 82.10 10.74 -0.65
N PRO A 187 82.35 9.43 -0.41
CA PRO A 187 83.55 8.72 -0.82
C PRO A 187 83.88 8.76 -2.34
N ILE A 188 82.79 8.69 -3.16
CA ILE A 188 82.99 8.77 -4.61
C ILE A 188 83.55 10.14 -4.99
N GLN A 189 83.08 11.20 -4.40
CA GLN A 189 83.51 12.57 -4.66
C GLN A 189 84.93 12.78 -4.10
N GLU A 190 85.26 12.24 -2.94
CA GLU A 190 86.57 12.27 -2.35
C GLU A 190 87.61 11.51 -3.20
N LEU A 191 87.29 10.32 -3.69
CA LEU A 191 88.10 9.56 -4.64
C LEU A 191 88.36 10.34 -5.92
N ARG A 192 87.38 11.07 -6.48
CA ARG A 192 87.58 11.90 -7.64
C ARG A 192 88.54 13.08 -7.46
N GLU A 193 88.44 13.73 -6.26
CA GLU A 193 89.21 14.96 -6.02
C GLU A 193 90.63 14.76 -5.50
N ARG A 194 90.79 13.69 -4.68
CA ARG A 194 92.08 13.49 -3.93
C ARG A 194 92.99 12.40 -4.48
N GLU A 195 92.46 11.44 -5.29
CA GLU A 195 93.22 10.29 -5.75
C GLU A 195 93.62 10.43 -7.21
N LYS A 196 94.88 10.05 -7.58
CA LYS A 196 95.35 10.00 -8.98
C LYS A 196 94.82 8.72 -9.64
N LEU A 197 93.62 8.77 -10.20
CA LEU A 197 92.97 7.67 -10.87
C LEU A 197 93.50 7.45 -12.30
N SER A 198 93.55 6.21 -12.75
CA SER A 198 93.80 5.87 -14.15
C SER A 198 92.62 6.34 -15.03
N PRO A 199 92.82 6.50 -16.35
CA PRO A 199 91.74 6.93 -17.25
C PRO A 199 90.54 6.01 -17.20
N LYS A 200 90.72 4.72 -16.98
CA LYS A 200 89.57 3.76 -16.68
C LYS A 200 88.95 3.95 -15.35
N GLY A 201 89.72 4.28 -14.29
CA GLY A 201 89.19 4.55 -12.94
C GLY A 201 88.31 5.80 -12.93
N LEU A 202 88.71 6.86 -13.65
CA LEU A 202 87.87 8.06 -13.79
C LEU A 202 86.53 7.76 -14.45
N GLN A 203 86.46 6.93 -15.49
CA GLN A 203 85.23 6.51 -16.12
C GLN A 203 84.27 5.77 -15.18
N TYR A 204 84.81 4.90 -14.29
CA TYR A 204 83.97 4.19 -13.31
C TYR A 204 83.44 5.12 -12.21
N VAL A 205 84.25 6.06 -11.73
CA VAL A 205 83.78 7.05 -10.75
C VAL A 205 82.74 7.97 -11.36
N ASP A 206 82.86 8.45 -12.54
CA ASP A 206 81.89 9.24 -13.29
C ASP A 206 80.57 8.46 -13.46
N LEU A 207 80.63 7.17 -13.78
CA LEU A 207 79.46 6.30 -13.89
C LEU A 207 78.78 6.10 -12.57
N MET A 208 79.52 5.87 -11.49
CA MET A 208 78.98 5.72 -10.10
C MET A 208 78.34 7.04 -9.69
N GLU A 209 78.94 8.19 -9.86
CA GLU A 209 78.40 9.49 -9.51
C GLU A 209 77.11 9.78 -10.28
N LYS A 210 77.10 9.49 -11.58
CA LYS A 210 75.91 9.66 -12.42
C LYS A 210 74.75 8.80 -11.94
N ASN A 211 74.99 7.52 -11.65
CA ASN A 211 73.93 6.62 -11.17
C ASN A 211 73.44 7.01 -9.77
N THR A 212 74.33 7.41 -8.87
CA THR A 212 73.97 7.87 -7.53
C THR A 212 73.13 9.16 -7.58
N ASN A 213 73.48 10.10 -8.47
CA ASN A 213 72.71 11.33 -8.66
C ASN A 213 71.33 11.09 -9.31
N GLN A 214 71.15 10.03 -10.10
CA GLN A 214 69.86 9.66 -10.67
C GLN A 214 68.93 8.98 -9.68
N MET A 215 69.46 8.38 -8.59
CA MET A 215 68.69 7.71 -7.57
C MET A 215 68.36 8.62 -6.36
N LEU A 216 69.04 9.75 -6.20
CA LEU A 216 68.80 10.77 -5.19
C LEU A 216 67.70 11.78 -5.64
#